data_1645f7fe150ca22ec4f8daf73e452dd2
#
_entry.id   1645f7fe150ca22ec4f8daf73e452dd2
#
_cell.length_a   1.000
_cell.length_b   1.000
_cell.length_c   1.000
_cell.angle_alpha   90.00
_cell.angle_beta   90.00
_cell.angle_gamma   90.00
#
_symmetry.space_group_name_H-M   'P 1'
#
loop_
_entity.id
_entity.type
_entity.pdbx_description
1 polymer ?
#
loop_
_entity_poly.entity_id
_entity_poly.type
_entity_poly.pdbx_seq_one_letter_code
_entity_poly.pdbx_strand_id
1 'polypeptide(L)'
;MNQDKRATMASIIKELAATFIQSEANPDPLITVTNVDLSPDWRRAIIMVTTIPDGREQDAVVFLKRNATEMRHYFKKNGRFKTIPHLEFMVDAGEKHRQHIDEISRQIDSQ
;
A
#
# COMPACT_ATOMS: atom_id res chain seq x y z
N MET A 1 -23.98 -5.37 -0.08
CA MET A 1 -23.82 -4.84 -1.44
C MET A 1 -22.75 -3.75 -1.52
N ASN A 2 -22.80 -2.76 -0.65
CA ASN A 2 -21.76 -1.70 -0.63
C ASN A 2 -20.38 -2.23 -0.28
N GLN A 3 -20.31 -3.30 0.50
CA GLN A 3 -19.02 -3.90 0.89
C GLN A 3 -18.31 -4.56 -0.30
N ASP A 4 -19.04 -5.19 -1.20
CA ASP A 4 -18.44 -5.82 -2.38
C ASP A 4 -17.84 -4.79 -3.33
N LYS A 5 -18.55 -3.70 -3.56
CA LYS A 5 -18.07 -2.60 -4.38
C LYS A 5 -16.85 -1.93 -3.74
N ARG A 6 -16.90 -1.77 -2.41
CA ARG A 6 -15.78 -1.18 -1.67
C ARG A 6 -14.55 -2.08 -1.75
N ALA A 7 -14.71 -3.38 -1.58
CA ALA A 7 -13.61 -4.34 -1.68
C ALA A 7 -13.01 -4.34 -3.08
N THR A 8 -13.85 -4.29 -4.11
CA THR A 8 -13.40 -4.22 -5.51
C THR A 8 -12.62 -2.94 -5.76
N MET A 9 -13.13 -1.81 -5.28
CA MET A 9 -12.45 -0.53 -5.44
C MET A 9 -11.12 -0.52 -4.69
N ALA A 10 -11.08 -1.07 -3.48
CA ALA A 10 -9.84 -1.18 -2.71
C ALA A 10 -8.80 -2.01 -3.47
N SER A 11 -9.20 -3.09 -4.12
CA SER A 11 -8.31 -3.91 -4.95
C SER A 11 -7.78 -3.14 -6.15
N ILE A 12 -8.61 -2.35 -6.79
CA ILE A 12 -8.20 -1.50 -7.92
C ILE A 12 -7.18 -0.47 -7.45
N ILE A 13 -7.44 0.19 -6.33
CA ILE A 13 -6.52 1.17 -5.75
C ILE A 13 -5.18 0.51 -5.42
N LYS A 14 -5.22 -0.69 -4.85
CA LYS A 14 -4.01 -1.45 -4.51
C LYS A 14 -3.16 -1.70 -5.76
N GLU A 15 -3.76 -2.17 -6.83
CA GLU A 15 -3.05 -2.43 -8.08
C GLU A 15 -2.46 -1.16 -8.70
N LEU A 16 -3.26 -0.09 -8.74
CA LEU A 16 -2.79 1.18 -9.29
C LEU A 16 -1.66 1.76 -8.46
N ALA A 17 -1.77 1.71 -7.14
CA ALA A 17 -0.73 2.20 -6.25
C ALA A 17 0.56 1.40 -6.41
N ALA A 18 0.46 0.08 -6.47
CA ALA A 18 1.62 -0.79 -6.66
C ALA A 18 2.33 -0.49 -7.98
N THR A 19 1.59 -0.32 -9.06
CA THR A 19 2.14 -0.03 -10.38
C THR A 19 2.82 1.35 -10.40
N PHE A 20 2.18 2.35 -9.80
CA PHE A 20 2.76 3.68 -9.69
C PHE A 20 4.08 3.64 -8.92
N ILE A 21 4.09 2.96 -7.78
CA ILE A 21 5.28 2.86 -6.93
C ILE A 21 6.43 2.19 -7.68
N GLN A 22 6.14 1.11 -8.41
CA GLN A 22 7.16 0.42 -9.20
C GLN A 22 7.80 1.32 -10.25
N SER A 23 7.02 2.23 -10.83
CA SER A 23 7.53 3.11 -11.89
C SER A 23 8.29 4.31 -11.35
N GLU A 24 7.98 4.76 -10.13
CA GLU A 24 8.51 6.03 -9.60
C GLU A 24 9.54 5.85 -8.49
N ALA A 25 9.46 4.75 -7.73
CA ALA A 25 10.33 4.55 -6.59
C ALA A 25 11.65 3.89 -6.98
N ASN A 26 12.70 4.20 -6.23
CA ASN A 26 13.93 3.45 -6.30
C ASN A 26 13.68 2.00 -5.85
N PRO A 27 14.39 1.02 -6.45
CA PRO A 27 14.25 -0.36 -6.01
C PRO A 27 14.83 -0.65 -4.62
N ASP A 28 15.54 0.29 -4.01
CA ASP A 28 16.10 0.15 -2.67
C ASP A 28 15.70 1.35 -1.81
N PRO A 29 14.79 1.19 -0.84
CA PRO A 29 14.11 -0.06 -0.50
C PRO A 29 12.99 -0.38 -1.48
N LEU A 30 12.69 -1.67 -1.63
CA LEU A 30 11.50 -2.10 -2.35
C LEU A 30 10.27 -1.84 -1.47
N ILE A 31 9.31 -1.08 -1.99
CA ILE A 31 8.07 -0.75 -1.29
C ILE A 31 6.97 -1.68 -1.79
N THR A 32 6.35 -2.41 -0.89
CA THR A 32 5.26 -3.33 -1.21
C THR A 32 3.95 -2.81 -0.62
N VAL A 33 2.92 -2.67 -1.46
CA VAL A 33 1.57 -2.35 -0.99
C VAL A 33 0.94 -3.66 -0.52
N THR A 34 0.64 -3.73 0.77
CA THR A 34 0.11 -4.96 1.38
C THR A 34 -1.40 -4.94 1.50
N ASN A 35 -1.99 -3.76 1.66
CA ASN A 35 -3.43 -3.64 1.83
C ASN A 35 -3.88 -2.21 1.53
N VAL A 36 -5.16 -2.07 1.21
CA VAL A 36 -5.83 -0.78 1.06
C VAL A 36 -7.13 -0.83 1.84
N ASP A 37 -7.31 0.13 2.73
CA ASP A 37 -8.53 0.27 3.52
C ASP A 37 -9.28 1.51 3.05
N LEU A 38 -10.43 1.27 2.40
CA LEU A 38 -11.27 2.34 1.87
C LEU A 38 -12.39 2.64 2.87
N SER A 39 -12.54 3.92 3.24
CA SER A 39 -13.59 4.33 4.18
C SER A 39 -14.98 4.03 3.61
N PRO A 40 -16.01 3.82 4.49
CA PRO A 40 -17.37 3.52 4.01
C PRO A 40 -17.96 4.58 3.09
N ASP A 41 -17.56 5.85 3.25
CA ASP A 41 -18.03 6.96 2.40
C ASP A 41 -17.16 7.17 1.15
N TRP A 42 -16.13 6.33 0.97
CA TRP A 42 -15.21 6.36 -0.18
C TRP A 42 -14.37 7.64 -0.28
N ARG A 43 -14.30 8.41 0.81
CA ARG A 43 -13.54 9.67 0.81
C ARG A 43 -12.07 9.53 1.19
N ARG A 44 -11.73 8.43 1.88
CA ARG A 44 -10.36 8.19 2.35
C ARG A 44 -9.93 6.78 1.99
N ALA A 45 -8.73 6.66 1.49
CA ALA A 45 -8.10 5.36 1.25
C ALA A 45 -6.77 5.33 2.00
N ILE A 46 -6.60 4.34 2.87
CA ILE A 46 -5.36 4.12 3.60
C ILE A 46 -4.58 3.03 2.89
N ILE A 47 -3.44 3.39 2.33
CA ILE A 47 -2.57 2.47 1.60
C ILE A 47 -1.50 2.00 2.57
N MET A 48 -1.51 0.71 2.87
CA MET A 48 -0.58 0.11 3.82
C MET A 48 0.59 -0.52 3.09
N VAL A 49 1.79 -0.29 3.60
CA VAL A 49 3.02 -0.70 2.93
C VAL A 49 4.00 -1.33 3.90
N THR A 50 4.86 -2.18 3.34
CA THR A 50 6.07 -2.66 4.00
C THR A 50 7.25 -2.42 3.07
N THR A 51 8.47 -2.58 3.58
CA THR A 51 9.70 -2.42 2.79
C THR A 51 10.58 -3.65 2.87
N ILE A 52 11.37 -3.83 1.84
CA ILE A 52 12.46 -4.80 1.80
C ILE A 52 13.72 -4.03 1.43
N PRO A 53 14.72 -3.91 2.28
CA PRO A 53 14.82 -4.50 3.62
C PRO A 53 13.89 -3.83 4.65
N ASP A 54 13.58 -4.59 5.69
CA ASP A 54 12.82 -4.11 6.83
C ASP A 54 13.55 -2.94 7.51
N GLY A 55 12.77 -2.03 8.11
CA GLY A 55 13.34 -0.88 8.81
C GLY A 55 13.39 0.39 8.00
N ARG A 56 13.00 0.37 6.73
CA ARG A 56 12.99 1.53 5.85
C ARG A 56 11.58 2.10 5.63
N GLU A 57 10.61 1.69 6.46
CA GLU A 57 9.20 2.03 6.27
C GLU A 57 8.93 3.51 6.39
N GLN A 58 9.62 4.21 7.30
CA GLN A 58 9.41 5.65 7.47
C GLN A 58 9.86 6.42 6.24
N ASP A 59 10.97 6.03 5.65
CA ASP A 59 11.44 6.62 4.39
C ASP A 59 10.43 6.41 3.28
N ALA A 60 9.84 5.21 3.22
CA ALA A 60 8.83 4.88 2.23
C ALA A 60 7.58 5.75 2.41
N VAL A 61 7.10 5.91 3.63
CA VAL A 61 5.92 6.73 3.92
C VAL A 61 6.17 8.19 3.54
N VAL A 62 7.35 8.73 3.87
CA VAL A 62 7.71 10.10 3.48
C VAL A 62 7.70 10.25 1.96
N PHE A 63 8.31 9.30 1.24
CA PHE A 63 8.33 9.29 -0.22
C PHE A 63 6.91 9.29 -0.78
N LEU A 64 6.04 8.43 -0.27
CA LEU A 64 4.68 8.29 -0.76
C LEU A 64 3.85 9.54 -0.49
N LYS A 65 4.02 10.15 0.69
CA LYS A 65 3.33 11.42 1.00
C LYS A 65 3.74 12.54 0.05
N ARG A 66 5.02 12.61 -0.29
CA ARG A 66 5.53 13.61 -1.23
C ARG A 66 5.00 13.40 -2.64
N ASN A 67 4.69 12.16 -2.99
CA ASN A 67 4.23 11.80 -4.33
C ASN A 67 2.72 11.53 -4.38
N ALA A 68 1.97 11.88 -3.35
CA ALA A 68 0.53 11.60 -3.29
C ALA A 68 -0.25 12.27 -4.41
N THR A 69 0.09 13.53 -4.74
CA THR A 69 -0.56 14.26 -5.83
C THR A 69 -0.32 13.57 -7.17
N GLU A 70 0.92 13.16 -7.42
CA GLU A 70 1.27 12.45 -8.64
C GLU A 70 0.54 11.10 -8.73
N MET A 71 0.44 10.40 -7.61
CA MET A 71 -0.29 9.15 -7.55
C MET A 71 -1.78 9.37 -7.87
N ARG A 72 -2.38 10.43 -7.35
CA ARG A 72 -3.77 10.77 -7.66
C ARG A 72 -3.96 11.07 -9.14
N HIS A 73 -3.02 11.78 -9.78
CA HIS A 73 -3.05 12.03 -11.21
C HIS A 73 -2.96 10.70 -11.99
N TYR A 74 -2.12 9.80 -11.54
CA TYR A 74 -2.00 8.48 -12.14
C TYR A 74 -3.32 7.70 -12.03
N PHE A 75 -3.98 7.75 -10.88
CA PHE A 75 -5.28 7.11 -10.68
C PHE A 75 -6.32 7.69 -11.63
N LYS A 76 -6.34 9.02 -11.77
CA LYS A 76 -7.29 9.69 -12.65
C LYS A 76 -7.10 9.27 -14.10
N LYS A 77 -5.85 9.11 -14.52
CA LYS A 77 -5.52 8.74 -15.90
C LYS A 77 -5.77 7.27 -16.19
N ASN A 78 -5.52 6.38 -15.22
CA ASN A 78 -5.50 4.93 -15.45
C ASN A 78 -6.64 4.18 -14.78
N GLY A 79 -7.46 4.85 -13.98
CA GLY A 79 -8.60 4.25 -13.30
C GLY A 79 -9.90 4.93 -13.71
N ARG A 80 -11.02 4.31 -13.30
CA ARG A 80 -12.34 4.87 -13.55
C ARG A 80 -12.94 5.36 -12.24
N PHE A 81 -12.53 6.56 -11.82
CA PHE A 81 -12.99 7.17 -10.58
C PHE A 81 -13.89 8.37 -10.90
N LYS A 82 -15.05 8.44 -10.25
CA LYS A 82 -15.83 9.68 -10.25
C LYS A 82 -15.14 10.73 -9.38
N THR A 83 -14.70 10.30 -8.20
CA THR A 83 -13.95 11.13 -7.27
C THR A 83 -12.83 10.27 -6.70
N ILE A 84 -11.61 10.78 -6.73
CA ILE A 84 -10.46 10.06 -6.17
C ILE A 84 -10.44 10.31 -4.67
N PRO A 85 -10.38 9.24 -3.84
CA PRO A 85 -10.32 9.42 -2.40
C PRO A 85 -9.04 10.13 -1.97
N HIS A 86 -9.07 10.72 -0.79
CA HIS A 86 -7.86 11.26 -0.17
C HIS A 86 -6.95 10.09 0.19
N LEU A 87 -5.70 10.14 -0.25
CA LEU A 87 -4.74 9.05 -0.03
C LEU A 87 -3.95 9.27 1.23
N GLU A 88 -3.93 8.26 2.10
CA GLU A 88 -3.10 8.23 3.30
C GLU A 88 -2.22 6.99 3.23
N PHE A 89 -1.07 7.05 3.87
CA PHE A 89 -0.08 5.98 3.81
C PHE A 89 0.32 5.59 5.22
N MET A 90 0.34 4.28 5.48
CA MET A 90 0.69 3.74 6.78
C MET A 90 1.56 2.50 6.62
N VAL A 91 2.40 2.24 7.61
CA VAL A 91 3.13 0.98 7.70
C VAL A 91 2.15 -0.12 8.08
N ASP A 92 2.23 -1.26 7.37
CA ASP A 92 1.40 -2.42 7.72
C ASP A 92 2.09 -3.20 8.85
N ALA A 93 1.78 -2.83 10.08
CA ALA A 93 2.37 -3.45 11.26
C ALA A 93 1.96 -4.92 11.39
N GLY A 94 0.74 -5.27 10.95
CA GLY A 94 0.27 -6.66 10.98
C GLY A 94 1.09 -7.56 10.06
N GLU A 95 1.34 -7.12 8.83
CA GLU A 95 2.15 -7.86 7.87
C GLU A 95 3.59 -7.99 8.35
N LYS A 96 4.17 -6.91 8.86
CA LYS A 96 5.51 -6.91 9.42
C LYS A 96 5.63 -7.92 10.56
N HIS A 97 4.64 -7.97 11.44
CA HIS A 97 4.63 -8.91 12.56
C HIS A 97 4.53 -10.36 12.07
N ARG A 98 3.70 -10.64 11.08
CA ARG A 98 3.59 -11.98 10.49
C ARG A 98 4.88 -12.43 9.84
N GLN A 99 5.56 -11.56 9.12
CA GLN A 99 6.84 -11.85 8.51
C GLN A 99 7.89 -12.22 9.57
N HIS A 100 7.91 -11.50 10.67
CA HIS A 100 8.83 -11.77 11.78
C HIS A 100 8.56 -13.15 12.41
N ILE A 101 7.30 -13.48 12.64
CA ILE A 101 6.91 -14.79 13.17
C ILE A 101 7.31 -15.93 12.24
N ASP A 102 7.07 -15.77 10.95
CA ASP A 102 7.44 -16.76 9.94
C ASP A 102 8.95 -17.01 9.94
N GLU A 103 9.73 -15.95 10.04
CA GLU A 103 11.17 -16.03 10.09
C GLU A 103 11.66 -16.80 11.32
N ILE A 104 11.09 -16.51 12.50
CA ILE A 104 11.40 -17.23 13.73
C ILE A 104 11.04 -18.71 13.60
N SER A 105 9.86 -19.00 13.04
CA SER A 105 9.41 -20.39 12.84
C SER A 105 10.36 -21.17 11.94
N ARG A 106 10.86 -20.55 10.88
CA ARG A 106 11.84 -21.18 9.99
C ARG A 106 13.14 -21.50 10.71
N GLN A 107 13.60 -20.59 11.57
CA GLN A 107 14.82 -20.81 12.35
C GLN A 107 14.66 -21.97 13.32
N ILE A 108 13.50 -22.10 13.93
CA ILE A 108 13.21 -23.21 14.85
C ILE A 108 13.18 -24.54 14.08
N ASP A 109 12.52 -24.55 12.93
CA ASP A 109 12.37 -25.76 12.12
C ASP A 109 13.71 -26.24 11.55
N SER A 110 14.67 -25.36 11.38
CA SER A 110 15.98 -25.72 10.84
C SER A 110 16.94 -26.29 11.90
N GLN A 111 16.53 -26.33 13.14
CA GLN A 111 17.29 -26.91 14.24
C GLN A 111 16.88 -28.38 14.48
#